data_40a4cc090548370146694c727dc62c6e
#
_entry.id   40a4cc090548370146694c727dc62c6e
#
_cell.length_a   1.000
_cell.length_b   1.000
_cell.length_c   1.000
_cell.angle_alpha   90.00
_cell.angle_beta   90.00
_cell.angle_gamma   90.00
#
_symmetry.space_group_name_H-M   'P 1'
#
loop_
_entity.id
_entity.type
_entity.pdbx_description
1 polymer ?
#
loop_
_entity_poly.entity_id
_entity_poly.type
_entity_poly.pdbx_seq_one_letter_code
_entity_poly.pdbx_strand_id
1 'polypeptide(L)'
;AAFARKLAAFGMTIERFRKEEMDKIIVQSMRQQAVKAPSVVPVEKLKTFYKEHLSDFTTEEQMQLRMIILRSNEKGSLEQRERFLEEIRQRVAGGAKFAEMAKLYSEDNTAEKGGDWGWVQAGTLNETLAKAAAGLSPGQTSKPLVMGTSAYLLYCEAKKPRVVQGFEEARDTVEKVMLGLERQKAQEEWIAKLRKKAYIKIF
;
A
#
# COMPACT_ATOMS: atom_id res chain seq x y z
N ALA A 1 -36.11 1.90 34.33
CA ALA A 1 -36.07 3.38 34.38
C ALA A 1 -34.84 4.00 33.71
N ALA A 2 -33.61 3.52 33.97
CA ALA A 2 -32.38 4.12 33.39
C ALA A 2 -32.26 3.97 31.86
N PHE A 3 -32.61 2.81 31.32
CA PHE A 3 -32.57 2.55 29.87
C PHE A 3 -33.56 3.43 29.08
N ALA A 4 -34.79 3.59 29.59
CA ALA A 4 -35.80 4.45 28.95
C ALA A 4 -35.32 5.93 28.90
N ARG A 5 -34.66 6.42 29.95
CA ARG A 5 -34.11 7.80 29.97
C ARG A 5 -32.99 7.97 28.94
N LYS A 6 -32.12 6.98 28.79
CA LYS A 6 -31.07 7.02 27.76
C LYS A 6 -31.67 7.05 26.34
N LEU A 7 -32.69 6.23 26.05
CA LEU A 7 -33.37 6.25 24.75
C LEU A 7 -34.04 7.61 24.50
N ALA A 8 -34.71 8.16 25.50
CA ALA A 8 -35.35 9.46 25.36
C ALA A 8 -34.34 10.60 25.05
N ALA A 9 -33.13 10.52 25.58
CA ALA A 9 -32.05 11.46 25.26
C ALA A 9 -31.63 11.43 23.80
N PHE A 10 -31.85 10.30 23.09
CA PHE A 10 -31.66 10.14 21.65
C PHE A 10 -32.95 10.32 20.83
N GLY A 11 -34.01 10.85 21.42
CA GLY A 11 -35.31 11.04 20.77
C GLY A 11 -36.00 9.74 20.37
N MET A 12 -35.72 8.63 21.07
CA MET A 12 -36.20 7.30 20.75
C MET A 12 -37.13 6.75 21.86
N THR A 13 -38.29 6.22 21.49
CA THR A 13 -39.16 5.50 22.42
C THR A 13 -38.73 4.04 22.57
N ILE A 14 -39.12 3.39 23.68
CA ILE A 14 -38.84 1.94 23.89
C ILE A 14 -39.48 1.10 22.79
N GLU A 15 -40.72 1.48 22.36
CA GLU A 15 -41.44 0.75 21.32
C GLU A 15 -40.75 0.86 19.97
N ARG A 16 -40.30 2.06 19.61
CA ARG A 16 -39.54 2.28 18.39
C ARG A 16 -38.22 1.50 18.42
N PHE A 17 -37.51 1.53 19.53
CA PHE A 17 -36.26 0.76 19.72
C PHE A 17 -36.52 -0.74 19.56
N ARG A 18 -37.56 -1.28 20.23
CA ARG A 18 -37.92 -2.70 20.09
C ARG A 18 -38.21 -3.08 18.65
N LYS A 19 -39.00 -2.26 17.95
CA LYS A 19 -39.33 -2.49 16.55
C LYS A 19 -38.05 -2.49 15.67
N GLU A 20 -37.19 -1.50 15.82
CA GLU A 20 -35.97 -1.42 15.03
C GLU A 20 -35.02 -2.60 15.31
N GLU A 21 -34.90 -3.03 16.58
CA GLU A 21 -34.06 -4.20 16.92
C GLU A 21 -34.70 -5.51 16.42
N MET A 22 -36.02 -5.64 16.48
CA MET A 22 -36.70 -6.79 15.92
C MET A 22 -36.55 -6.88 14.41
N ASP A 23 -36.67 -5.76 13.70
CA ASP A 23 -36.44 -5.69 12.25
C ASP A 23 -35.01 -6.08 11.91
N LYS A 24 -34.00 -5.61 12.66
CA LYS A 24 -32.60 -6.02 12.49
C LYS A 24 -32.40 -7.52 12.68
N ILE A 25 -32.99 -8.10 13.73
CA ILE A 25 -32.92 -9.55 14.02
C ILE A 25 -33.58 -10.35 12.89
N ILE A 26 -34.74 -9.94 12.42
CA ILE A 26 -35.43 -10.60 11.30
C ILE A 26 -34.55 -10.56 10.04
N VAL A 27 -34.04 -9.39 9.65
CA VAL A 27 -33.15 -9.23 8.49
C VAL A 27 -31.91 -10.09 8.62
N GLN A 28 -31.28 -10.11 9.79
CA GLN A 28 -30.10 -10.93 10.07
C GLN A 28 -30.41 -12.42 9.96
N SER A 29 -31.51 -12.88 10.54
CA SER A 29 -31.96 -14.27 10.45
C SER A 29 -32.28 -14.70 9.02
N MET A 30 -33.00 -13.88 8.29
CA MET A 30 -33.29 -14.11 6.87
C MET A 30 -32.02 -14.17 6.03
N ARG A 31 -31.06 -13.27 6.30
CA ARG A 31 -29.76 -13.28 5.63
C ARG A 31 -28.99 -14.57 5.92
N GLN A 32 -28.93 -15.02 7.18
CA GLN A 32 -28.22 -16.25 7.55
C GLN A 32 -28.85 -17.48 6.89
N GLN A 33 -30.17 -17.52 6.74
CA GLN A 33 -30.87 -18.63 6.09
C GLN A 33 -30.72 -18.62 4.56
N ALA A 34 -30.70 -17.44 3.96
CA ALA A 34 -30.74 -17.28 2.50
C ALA A 34 -29.34 -17.24 1.88
N VAL A 35 -28.34 -16.66 2.57
CA VAL A 35 -26.96 -16.56 2.09
C VAL A 35 -26.20 -17.82 2.49
N LYS A 36 -26.37 -18.86 1.70
CA LYS A 36 -25.62 -20.12 1.85
C LYS A 36 -24.35 -20.05 1.01
N ALA A 37 -23.27 -19.57 1.59
CA ALA A 37 -21.95 -19.70 0.99
C ALA A 37 -21.40 -21.11 1.25
N PRO A 38 -20.63 -21.68 0.34
CA PRO A 38 -19.92 -22.94 0.58
C PRO A 38 -19.01 -22.81 1.79
N SER A 39 -18.95 -23.85 2.62
CA SER A 39 -18.05 -23.89 3.79
C SER A 39 -16.62 -24.33 3.41
N VAL A 40 -16.43 -24.88 2.22
CA VAL A 40 -15.15 -25.39 1.70
C VAL A 40 -15.04 -25.03 0.25
N VAL A 41 -13.86 -24.57 -0.17
CA VAL A 41 -13.53 -24.30 -1.57
C VAL A 41 -12.62 -25.43 -2.08
N PRO A 42 -12.93 -26.03 -3.23
CA PRO A 42 -12.06 -27.06 -3.85
C PRO A 42 -10.64 -26.53 -4.08
N VAL A 43 -9.63 -27.34 -3.78
CA VAL A 43 -8.21 -26.95 -3.89
C VAL A 43 -7.84 -26.44 -5.28
N GLU A 44 -8.42 -27.03 -6.34
CA GLU A 44 -8.16 -26.59 -7.71
C GLU A 44 -8.65 -25.16 -7.97
N LYS A 45 -9.79 -24.75 -7.37
CA LYS A 45 -10.25 -23.37 -7.45
C LYS A 45 -9.32 -22.42 -6.67
N LEU A 46 -8.80 -22.86 -5.51
CA LEU A 46 -7.82 -22.07 -4.74
C LEU A 46 -6.54 -21.85 -5.56
N LYS A 47 -6.02 -22.89 -6.22
CA LYS A 47 -4.83 -22.79 -7.08
C LYS A 47 -5.06 -21.86 -8.28
N THR A 48 -6.24 -21.94 -8.90
CA THR A 48 -6.60 -21.07 -10.01
C THR A 48 -6.64 -19.61 -9.56
N PHE A 49 -7.36 -19.34 -8.47
CA PHE A 49 -7.44 -18.01 -7.91
C PHE A 49 -6.05 -17.45 -7.56
N TYR A 50 -5.21 -18.23 -6.88
CA TYR A 50 -3.85 -17.84 -6.55
C TYR A 50 -3.03 -17.47 -7.79
N LYS A 51 -3.12 -18.24 -8.87
CA LYS A 51 -2.41 -17.94 -10.13
C LYS A 51 -2.92 -16.66 -10.80
N GLU A 52 -4.22 -16.45 -10.79
CA GLU A 52 -4.86 -15.26 -11.38
C GLU A 52 -4.56 -13.99 -10.58
N HIS A 53 -4.30 -14.12 -9.26
CA HIS A 53 -4.05 -13.02 -8.34
C HIS A 53 -2.64 -13.06 -7.74
N LEU A 54 -1.66 -13.54 -8.51
CA LEU A 54 -0.29 -13.73 -8.02
C LEU A 54 0.36 -12.42 -7.52
N SER A 55 -0.04 -11.28 -8.07
CA SER A 55 0.37 -9.95 -7.59
C SER A 55 0.05 -9.73 -6.11
N ASP A 56 -1.10 -10.22 -5.63
CA ASP A 56 -1.56 -10.02 -4.25
C ASP A 56 -0.73 -10.82 -3.24
N PHE A 57 -0.03 -11.86 -3.74
CA PHE A 57 0.88 -12.73 -2.99
C PHE A 57 2.35 -12.45 -3.30
N THR A 58 2.63 -11.31 -3.94
CA THR A 58 3.97 -10.90 -4.30
C THR A 58 4.35 -9.67 -3.49
N THR A 59 5.44 -9.77 -2.74
CA THR A 59 6.11 -8.60 -2.18
C THR A 59 7.13 -8.12 -3.21
N GLU A 60 6.92 -6.94 -3.75
CA GLU A 60 7.84 -6.35 -4.73
C GLU A 60 9.19 -6.01 -4.09
N GLU A 61 10.23 -5.93 -4.93
CA GLU A 61 11.57 -5.50 -4.50
C GLU A 61 11.48 -4.14 -3.80
N GLN A 62 12.11 -4.04 -2.63
CA GLN A 62 12.24 -2.81 -1.88
C GLN A 62 13.73 -2.44 -1.74
N MET A 63 14.01 -1.16 -1.83
CA MET A 63 15.34 -0.61 -1.65
C MET A 63 15.33 0.42 -0.54
N GLN A 64 16.27 0.34 0.38
CA GLN A 64 16.52 1.41 1.32
C GLN A 64 17.45 2.42 0.65
N LEU A 65 16.90 3.58 0.32
CA LEU A 65 17.60 4.60 -0.44
C LEU A 65 17.95 5.80 0.43
N ARG A 66 19.13 6.36 0.16
CA ARG A 66 19.50 7.72 0.54
C ARG A 66 19.66 8.57 -0.70
N MET A 67 19.44 9.87 -0.57
CA MET A 67 19.51 10.79 -1.69
C MET A 67 20.15 12.11 -1.27
N ILE A 68 20.97 12.66 -2.16
CA ILE A 68 21.43 14.05 -2.10
C ILE A 68 20.78 14.79 -3.26
N ILE A 69 20.16 15.93 -2.96
CA ILE A 69 19.49 16.77 -3.94
C ILE A 69 20.17 18.15 -3.92
N LEU A 70 20.62 18.61 -5.06
CA LEU A 70 21.13 19.96 -5.26
C LEU A 70 20.28 20.67 -6.29
N ARG A 71 19.80 21.86 -5.99
CA ARG A 71 18.97 22.66 -6.88
C ARG A 71 19.81 23.69 -7.63
N SER A 72 19.50 23.91 -8.89
CA SER A 72 20.01 25.05 -9.65
C SER A 72 19.44 26.34 -9.07
N ASN A 73 20.29 27.31 -8.77
CA ASN A 73 19.94 28.63 -8.24
C ASN A 73 20.97 29.66 -8.70
N GLU A 74 20.85 30.90 -8.21
CA GLU A 74 21.77 31.99 -8.53
C GLU A 74 23.24 31.70 -8.16
N LYS A 75 23.48 30.75 -7.25
CA LYS A 75 24.81 30.37 -6.74
C LYS A 75 25.45 29.20 -7.49
N GLY A 76 24.76 28.58 -8.46
CA GLY A 76 25.32 27.47 -9.22
C GLY A 76 24.43 26.95 -10.31
N SER A 77 25.00 26.78 -11.50
CA SER A 77 24.34 26.16 -12.64
C SER A 77 24.11 24.65 -12.38
N LEU A 78 23.21 24.07 -13.16
CA LEU A 78 22.92 22.64 -13.10
C LEU A 78 24.15 21.78 -13.37
N GLU A 79 24.99 22.19 -14.35
CA GLU A 79 26.24 21.51 -14.67
C GLU A 79 27.25 21.55 -13.51
N GLN A 80 27.33 22.68 -12.79
CA GLN A 80 28.18 22.78 -11.60
C GLN A 80 27.68 21.85 -10.49
N ARG A 81 26.35 21.75 -10.32
CA ARG A 81 25.73 20.84 -9.33
C ARG A 81 25.99 19.38 -9.67
N GLU A 82 25.91 19.02 -10.95
CA GLU A 82 26.23 17.67 -11.42
C GLU A 82 27.68 17.30 -11.15
N ARG A 83 28.61 18.18 -11.50
CA ARG A 83 30.05 17.98 -11.23
C ARG A 83 30.31 17.83 -9.74
N PHE A 84 29.67 18.64 -8.90
CA PHE A 84 29.84 18.56 -7.46
C PHE A 84 29.27 17.24 -6.89
N LEU A 85 28.15 16.74 -7.40
CA LEU A 85 27.64 15.43 -7.03
C LEU A 85 28.60 14.30 -7.45
N GLU A 86 29.28 14.45 -8.60
CA GLU A 86 30.31 13.48 -9.00
C GLU A 86 31.53 13.49 -8.04
N GLU A 87 31.94 14.65 -7.55
CA GLU A 87 32.97 14.74 -6.51
C GLU A 87 32.50 14.06 -5.21
N ILE A 88 31.26 14.29 -4.78
CA ILE A 88 30.68 13.60 -3.63
C ILE A 88 30.68 12.08 -3.85
N ARG A 89 30.28 11.61 -5.03
CA ARG A 89 30.28 10.19 -5.40
C ARG A 89 31.69 9.58 -5.24
N GLN A 90 32.70 10.28 -5.72
CA GLN A 90 34.10 9.84 -5.60
C GLN A 90 34.59 9.79 -4.13
N ARG A 91 34.18 10.77 -3.31
CA ARG A 91 34.49 10.76 -1.86
C ARG A 91 33.82 9.58 -1.16
N VAL A 92 32.55 9.27 -1.52
CA VAL A 92 31.84 8.10 -0.97
C VAL A 92 32.50 6.81 -1.42
N ALA A 93 32.93 6.70 -2.68
CA ALA A 93 33.70 5.56 -3.18
C ALA A 93 35.06 5.41 -2.46
N GLY A 94 35.64 6.52 -2.02
CA GLY A 94 36.86 6.55 -1.18
C GLY A 94 36.60 6.32 0.32
N GLY A 95 35.38 5.95 0.74
CA GLY A 95 35.05 5.58 2.11
C GLY A 95 34.36 6.65 2.95
N ALA A 96 34.04 7.82 2.41
CA ALA A 96 33.23 8.81 3.10
C ALA A 96 31.79 8.28 3.28
N LYS A 97 31.17 8.56 4.43
CA LYS A 97 29.80 8.13 4.69
C LYS A 97 28.81 9.00 3.90
N PHE A 98 27.97 8.38 3.08
CA PHE A 98 26.96 9.08 2.29
C PHE A 98 26.05 9.95 3.17
N ALA A 99 25.64 9.45 4.32
CA ALA A 99 24.78 10.18 5.25
C ALA A 99 25.41 11.50 5.73
N GLU A 100 26.74 11.53 5.97
CA GLU A 100 27.43 12.76 6.36
C GLU A 100 27.51 13.75 5.18
N MET A 101 27.74 13.24 3.97
CA MET A 101 27.72 14.08 2.77
C MET A 101 26.33 14.67 2.53
N ALA A 102 25.26 13.87 2.76
CA ALA A 102 23.90 14.35 2.64
C ALA A 102 23.56 15.44 3.66
N LYS A 103 23.98 15.28 4.92
CA LYS A 103 23.79 16.32 5.95
C LYS A 103 24.47 17.63 5.63
N LEU A 104 25.65 17.56 5.00
CA LEU A 104 26.46 18.74 4.69
C LEU A 104 25.98 19.47 3.43
N TYR A 105 25.47 18.73 2.45
CA TYR A 105 25.32 19.27 1.11
C TYR A 105 23.92 19.16 0.53
N SER A 106 23.05 18.26 1.04
CA SER A 106 21.72 18.12 0.48
C SER A 106 20.84 19.33 0.79
N GLU A 107 20.07 19.75 -0.18
CA GLU A 107 19.17 20.91 -0.09
C GLU A 107 17.70 20.50 0.08
N ASP A 108 17.45 19.23 0.46
CA ASP A 108 16.12 18.71 0.71
C ASP A 108 15.83 18.57 2.22
N ASN A 109 14.57 18.28 2.55
CA ASN A 109 14.10 18.13 3.93
C ASN A 109 14.59 16.85 4.63
N THR A 110 15.22 15.92 3.90
CA THR A 110 15.80 14.70 4.47
C THR A 110 17.29 14.86 4.81
N ALA A 111 17.89 16.00 4.49
CA ALA A 111 19.30 16.29 4.72
C ALA A 111 19.74 16.01 6.16
N GLU A 112 19.01 16.49 7.17
CA GLU A 112 19.30 16.29 8.60
C GLU A 112 19.32 14.80 8.99
N LYS A 113 18.52 13.98 8.30
CA LYS A 113 18.46 12.52 8.46
C LYS A 113 19.50 11.79 7.59
N GLY A 114 20.46 12.51 7.01
CA GLY A 114 21.47 11.93 6.13
C GLY A 114 20.90 11.49 4.78
N GLY A 115 19.90 12.20 4.27
CA GLY A 115 19.23 11.92 3.01
C GLY A 115 18.38 10.65 3.00
N ASP A 116 17.95 10.15 4.16
CA ASP A 116 17.22 8.88 4.28
C ASP A 116 15.79 8.99 3.74
N TRP A 117 15.50 8.20 2.73
CA TRP A 117 14.16 8.05 2.12
C TRP A 117 13.43 6.80 2.61
N GLY A 118 14.11 5.98 3.43
CA GLY A 118 13.58 4.73 3.93
C GLY A 118 13.46 3.64 2.86
N TRP A 119 12.58 2.67 3.13
CA TRP A 119 12.29 1.58 2.20
C TRP A 119 11.30 2.05 1.13
N VAL A 120 11.73 2.02 -0.12
CA VAL A 120 10.92 2.43 -1.28
C VAL A 120 10.81 1.28 -2.28
N GLN A 121 9.70 1.22 -2.99
CA GLN A 121 9.53 0.35 -4.15
C GLN A 121 9.89 1.12 -5.42
N ALA A 122 10.46 0.45 -6.42
CA ALA A 122 10.82 1.09 -7.68
C ALA A 122 9.64 1.81 -8.34
N GLY A 123 8.44 1.25 -8.26
CA GLY A 123 7.21 1.82 -8.82
C GLY A 123 6.72 3.12 -8.16
N THR A 124 7.24 3.48 -6.99
CA THR A 124 6.89 4.75 -6.30
C THR A 124 7.82 5.90 -6.67
N LEU A 125 8.94 5.61 -7.32
CA LEU A 125 9.91 6.60 -7.76
C LEU A 125 9.57 7.13 -9.17
N ASN A 126 10.05 8.34 -9.46
CA ASN A 126 10.09 8.81 -10.84
C ASN A 126 10.88 7.82 -11.72
N GLU A 127 10.50 7.64 -12.97
CA GLU A 127 11.08 6.66 -13.88
C GLU A 127 12.62 6.74 -13.98
N THR A 128 13.18 7.95 -14.02
CA THR A 128 14.63 8.17 -14.07
C THR A 128 15.32 7.69 -12.79
N LEU A 129 14.75 8.03 -11.62
CA LEU A 129 15.27 7.59 -10.33
C LEU A 129 15.10 6.07 -10.15
N ALA A 130 13.96 5.52 -10.58
CA ALA A 130 13.69 4.09 -10.51
C ALA A 130 14.70 3.27 -11.34
N LYS A 131 14.97 3.69 -12.58
CA LYS A 131 15.98 3.05 -13.46
C LYS A 131 17.38 3.09 -12.85
N ALA A 132 17.76 4.25 -12.29
CA ALA A 132 19.06 4.39 -11.66
C ALA A 132 19.17 3.54 -10.39
N ALA A 133 18.14 3.55 -9.53
CA ALA A 133 18.13 2.79 -8.28
C ALA A 133 18.12 1.27 -8.52
N ALA A 134 17.38 0.78 -9.53
CA ALA A 134 17.31 -0.64 -9.87
C ALA A 134 18.71 -1.24 -10.18
N GLY A 135 19.56 -0.46 -10.84
CA GLY A 135 20.93 -0.87 -11.18
C GLY A 135 21.94 -0.86 -10.02
N LEU A 136 21.56 -0.32 -8.85
CA LEU A 136 22.50 -0.23 -7.72
C LEU A 136 22.49 -1.51 -6.89
N SER A 137 23.67 -1.92 -6.45
CA SER A 137 23.83 -2.90 -5.37
C SER A 137 23.90 -2.20 -4.01
N PRO A 138 23.64 -2.91 -2.88
CA PRO A 138 23.89 -2.35 -1.55
C PRO A 138 25.29 -1.79 -1.41
N GLY A 139 25.42 -0.59 -0.85
CA GLY A 139 26.67 0.14 -0.72
C GLY A 139 27.08 0.97 -1.94
N GLN A 140 26.32 0.94 -3.04
CA GLN A 140 26.67 1.68 -4.26
C GLN A 140 25.91 3.01 -4.39
N THR A 141 26.57 3.97 -5.04
CA THR A 141 25.99 5.26 -5.48
C THR A 141 25.68 5.23 -6.96
N SER A 142 24.63 5.92 -7.36
CA SER A 142 24.34 6.18 -8.79
C SER A 142 25.39 7.12 -9.40
N LYS A 143 25.36 7.28 -10.71
CA LYS A 143 25.89 8.50 -11.33
C LYS A 143 24.98 9.69 -10.96
N PRO A 144 25.46 10.91 -10.98
CA PRO A 144 24.61 12.09 -10.89
C PRO A 144 23.49 12.05 -11.92
N LEU A 145 22.28 12.39 -11.51
CA LEU A 145 21.08 12.41 -12.35
C LEU A 145 20.54 13.84 -12.38
N VAL A 146 20.24 14.31 -13.57
CA VAL A 146 19.67 15.65 -13.74
C VAL A 146 18.21 15.54 -14.12
N MET A 147 17.35 16.21 -13.36
CA MET A 147 15.90 16.27 -13.63
C MET A 147 15.37 17.67 -13.32
N GLY A 148 14.81 18.30 -14.35
CA GLY A 148 14.33 19.68 -14.23
C GLY A 148 15.44 20.64 -13.81
N THR A 149 15.26 21.33 -12.70
CA THR A 149 16.22 22.28 -12.13
C THR A 149 17.06 21.69 -11.00
N SER A 150 17.09 20.36 -10.85
CA SER A 150 17.77 19.70 -9.74
C SER A 150 18.68 18.57 -10.22
N ALA A 151 19.77 18.37 -9.51
CA ALA A 151 20.67 17.25 -9.66
C ALA A 151 20.55 16.33 -8.44
N TYR A 152 20.59 15.03 -8.67
CA TYR A 152 20.34 13.98 -7.68
C TYR A 152 21.49 12.98 -7.65
N LEU A 153 21.84 12.51 -6.47
CA LEU A 153 22.74 11.38 -6.27
C LEU A 153 22.06 10.38 -5.35
N LEU A 154 21.91 9.14 -5.82
CA LEU A 154 21.30 8.06 -5.07
C LEU A 154 22.36 7.19 -4.43
N TYR A 155 22.03 6.65 -3.26
CA TYR A 155 22.80 5.61 -2.58
C TYR A 155 21.86 4.49 -2.13
N CYS A 156 22.20 3.26 -2.49
CA CYS A 156 21.46 2.08 -2.04
C CYS A 156 22.08 1.56 -0.74
N GLU A 157 21.36 1.67 0.37
CA GLU A 157 21.83 1.18 1.67
C GLU A 157 21.59 -0.33 1.80
N ALA A 158 20.41 -0.80 1.41
CA ALA A 158 20.01 -2.20 1.43
C ALA A 158 18.95 -2.50 0.38
N LYS A 159 18.81 -3.78 0.02
CA LYS A 159 17.75 -4.29 -0.85
C LYS A 159 17.05 -5.48 -0.21
N LYS A 160 15.74 -5.55 -0.37
CA LYS A 160 14.92 -6.74 -0.12
C LYS A 160 14.46 -7.27 -1.47
N PRO A 161 14.76 -8.52 -1.81
CA PRO A 161 14.38 -9.06 -3.11
C PRO A 161 12.85 -9.18 -3.22
N ARG A 162 12.38 -9.23 -4.46
CA ARG A 162 11.00 -9.63 -4.74
C ARG A 162 10.78 -11.05 -4.24
N VAL A 163 9.72 -11.25 -3.47
CA VAL A 163 9.34 -12.55 -2.92
C VAL A 163 7.91 -12.86 -3.34
N VAL A 164 7.73 -14.02 -3.96
CA VAL A 164 6.41 -14.57 -4.26
C VAL A 164 6.11 -15.62 -3.20
N GLN A 165 5.10 -15.36 -2.40
CA GLN A 165 4.63 -16.31 -1.38
C GLN A 165 4.09 -17.56 -2.09
N GLY A 166 4.61 -18.74 -1.74
CA GLY A 166 4.19 -20.00 -2.38
C GLY A 166 2.70 -20.33 -2.07
N PHE A 167 2.07 -21.13 -2.96
CA PHE A 167 0.66 -21.48 -2.79
C PHE A 167 0.36 -22.13 -1.42
N GLU A 168 1.19 -23.06 -0.97
CA GLU A 168 0.96 -23.74 0.33
C GLU A 168 0.99 -22.76 1.51
N GLU A 169 1.83 -21.76 1.45
CA GLU A 169 1.95 -20.71 2.45
C GLU A 169 0.79 -19.69 2.36
N ALA A 170 0.35 -19.38 1.14
CA ALA A 170 -0.76 -18.46 0.86
C ALA A 170 -2.15 -19.10 1.02
N ARG A 171 -2.24 -20.43 1.09
CA ARG A 171 -3.47 -21.21 0.98
C ARG A 171 -4.60 -20.75 1.88
N ASP A 172 -4.31 -20.56 3.17
CA ASP A 172 -5.32 -20.12 4.15
C ASP A 172 -5.84 -18.71 3.85
N THR A 173 -4.97 -17.84 3.33
CA THR A 173 -5.35 -16.48 2.91
C THR A 173 -6.22 -16.53 1.67
N VAL A 174 -5.82 -17.32 0.68
CA VAL A 174 -6.60 -17.55 -0.56
C VAL A 174 -7.99 -18.08 -0.22
N GLU A 175 -8.08 -19.09 0.65
CA GLU A 175 -9.35 -19.68 1.06
C GLU A 175 -10.26 -18.67 1.76
N LYS A 176 -9.73 -17.88 2.70
CA LYS A 176 -10.48 -16.82 3.37
C LYS A 176 -11.02 -15.77 2.40
N VAL A 177 -10.20 -15.34 1.45
CA VAL A 177 -10.59 -14.35 0.43
C VAL A 177 -11.71 -14.94 -0.45
N MET A 178 -11.53 -16.15 -0.96
CA MET A 178 -12.52 -16.81 -1.81
C MET A 178 -13.84 -17.05 -1.08
N LEU A 179 -13.81 -17.53 0.18
CA LEU A 179 -15.03 -17.67 0.98
C LEU A 179 -15.72 -16.33 1.21
N GLY A 180 -14.95 -15.24 1.36
CA GLY A 180 -15.47 -13.88 1.44
C GLY A 180 -16.20 -13.46 0.16
N LEU A 181 -15.59 -13.69 -0.99
CA LEU A 181 -16.16 -13.38 -2.32
C LEU A 181 -17.42 -14.20 -2.60
N GLU A 182 -17.43 -15.49 -2.29
CA GLU A 182 -18.61 -16.35 -2.44
C GLU A 182 -19.77 -15.88 -1.54
N ARG A 183 -19.47 -15.46 -0.30
CA ARG A 183 -20.50 -14.88 0.60
C ARG A 183 -21.04 -13.57 0.06
N GLN A 184 -20.17 -12.70 -0.43
CA GLN A 184 -20.58 -11.44 -1.02
C GLN A 184 -21.48 -11.68 -2.23
N LYS A 185 -21.08 -12.57 -3.15
CA LYS A 185 -21.89 -12.93 -4.33
C LYS A 185 -23.24 -13.50 -3.95
N ALA A 186 -23.28 -14.44 -3.01
CA ALA A 186 -24.53 -15.00 -2.52
C ALA A 186 -25.44 -13.93 -1.88
N GLN A 187 -24.86 -12.97 -1.18
CA GLN A 187 -25.62 -11.84 -0.62
C GLN A 187 -26.18 -10.93 -1.71
N GLU A 188 -25.40 -10.59 -2.72
CA GLU A 188 -25.81 -9.75 -3.85
C GLU A 188 -26.96 -10.42 -4.64
N GLU A 189 -26.82 -11.71 -4.90
CA GLU A 189 -27.88 -12.50 -5.56
C GLU A 189 -29.17 -12.55 -4.72
N TRP A 190 -29.05 -12.69 -3.41
CA TRP A 190 -30.19 -12.65 -2.50
C TRP A 190 -30.88 -11.29 -2.52
N ILE A 191 -30.11 -10.20 -2.41
CA ILE A 191 -30.65 -8.83 -2.49
C ILE A 191 -31.33 -8.60 -3.85
N ALA A 192 -30.70 -9.05 -4.94
CA ALA A 192 -31.27 -8.92 -6.27
C ALA A 192 -32.61 -9.67 -6.41
N LYS A 193 -32.73 -10.87 -5.81
CA LYS A 193 -33.99 -11.63 -5.74
C LYS A 193 -35.04 -10.90 -4.91
N LEU A 194 -34.67 -10.30 -3.79
CA LEU A 194 -35.60 -9.52 -2.97
C LEU A 194 -36.09 -8.27 -3.72
N ARG A 195 -35.19 -7.54 -4.38
CA ARG A 195 -35.55 -6.35 -5.18
C ARG A 195 -36.53 -6.65 -6.30
N LYS A 196 -36.42 -7.82 -6.94
CA LYS A 196 -37.36 -8.25 -7.99
C LYS A 196 -38.75 -8.58 -7.44
N LYS A 197 -38.89 -8.99 -6.16
CA LYS A 197 -40.12 -9.37 -5.52
C LYS A 197 -40.82 -8.25 -4.73
N ALA A 198 -40.05 -7.23 -4.36
CA ALA A 198 -40.56 -6.14 -3.53
C ALA A 198 -40.85 -4.89 -4.36
N TYR A 199 -41.98 -4.23 -4.04
CA TYR A 199 -42.22 -2.87 -4.52
C TYR A 199 -41.44 -1.90 -3.61
N ILE A 200 -40.38 -1.31 -4.15
CA ILE A 200 -39.52 -0.39 -3.40
C ILE A 200 -39.90 1.03 -3.81
N LYS A 201 -40.44 1.81 -2.88
CA LYS A 201 -40.68 3.24 -3.03
C LYS A 201 -39.60 3.99 -2.24
N ILE A 202 -38.78 4.75 -2.94
CA ILE A 202 -37.78 5.63 -2.34
C ILE A 202 -38.42 7.01 -2.22
N PHE A 203 -38.47 7.56 -1.01
CA PHE A 203 -39.01 8.90 -0.71
C PHE A 203 -37.87 9.91 -0.61
#